data_62427851e80a8de1ca448216eaf58298
#
_entry.id   62427851e80a8de1ca448216eaf58298
#
_cell.length_a   1.000
_cell.length_b   1.000
_cell.length_c   1.000
_cell.angle_alpha   90.00
_cell.angle_beta   90.00
_cell.angle_gamma   90.00
#
_symmetry.space_group_name_H-M   'P 1'
#
loop_
_entity.id
_entity.type
_entity.pdbx_description
1 polymer ?
#
loop_
_entity_poly.entity_id
_entity_poly.type
_entity_poly.pdbx_seq_one_letter_code
_entity_poly.pdbx_strand_id
1 'polypeptide(L)'
;MTPGARFCHRCGTPAGSAAARATPGVGNAMPWVVAAIALVALIALVAGQRFGARPTGTTDVLDGANAQGTTTITAPGAAPSGAPPRAPDISQMTPAQRAERLYDRVMTEAEAGRTESVASFLPMAIAAYEMLAPLNLDQRYDLGRIGEVGGDSALARAQADTILRVRPTHLLGLILGAKAARMTGNEPHAQQFDVRLRSVEARERGVALPEYLLHRNDIDAAVAALRRK
;
A
#
# COMPACT_ATOMS: atom_id res chain seq x y z
N MET A 1 22.97 -29.07 54.03
CA MET A 1 22.12 -30.02 53.34
C MET A 1 21.98 -31.28 54.15
N THR A 2 20.76 -31.66 54.52
CA THR A 2 20.53 -32.89 55.34
C THR A 2 20.79 -34.11 54.46
N PRO A 3 21.57 -35.12 54.95
CA PRO A 3 21.83 -36.33 54.17
C PRO A 3 20.51 -37.04 53.92
N GLY A 4 20.15 -37.29 52.62
CA GLY A 4 18.95 -38.02 52.21
C GLY A 4 17.81 -37.17 51.67
N ALA A 5 17.92 -35.85 51.52
CA ALA A 5 16.89 -35.01 50.93
C ALA A 5 16.80 -35.21 49.44
N ARG A 6 15.62 -35.64 48.94
CA ARG A 6 15.34 -35.85 47.50
C ARG A 6 15.05 -34.57 46.71
N PHE A 7 14.81 -33.44 47.41
CA PHE A 7 14.48 -32.14 46.80
C PHE A 7 15.11 -30.98 47.58
N CYS A 8 15.44 -29.88 46.94
CA CYS A 8 15.88 -28.66 47.56
C CYS A 8 14.70 -27.95 48.28
N HIS A 9 14.79 -27.71 49.61
CA HIS A 9 13.72 -27.08 50.39
C HIS A 9 13.42 -25.61 50.00
N ARG A 10 14.31 -24.97 49.24
CA ARG A 10 14.17 -23.56 48.87
C ARG A 10 13.63 -23.35 47.44
N CYS A 11 13.82 -24.30 46.51
CA CYS A 11 13.41 -24.14 45.09
C CYS A 11 12.71 -25.39 44.51
N GLY A 12 12.52 -26.48 45.30
CA GLY A 12 11.79 -27.67 44.85
C GLY A 12 12.50 -28.52 43.82
N THR A 13 13.73 -28.23 43.42
CA THR A 13 14.48 -29.00 42.42
C THR A 13 14.94 -30.35 42.99
N PRO A 14 14.76 -31.48 42.25
CA PRO A 14 15.22 -32.79 42.68
C PRO A 14 16.76 -32.85 42.76
N ALA A 15 17.28 -33.34 43.86
CA ALA A 15 18.71 -33.54 44.04
C ALA A 15 19.14 -34.80 43.29
N GLY A 16 19.82 -34.65 42.16
CA GLY A 16 20.38 -35.80 41.42
C GLY A 16 20.02 -35.87 39.93
N SER A 17 19.23 -34.95 39.37
CA SER A 17 19.02 -34.88 37.92
C SER A 17 20.09 -34.00 37.30
N ALA A 18 21.17 -34.60 36.78
CA ALA A 18 21.97 -33.98 35.75
C ALA A 18 21.01 -33.73 34.55
N ALA A 19 20.76 -32.45 34.26
CA ALA A 19 19.96 -32.06 33.11
C ALA A 19 20.66 -32.57 31.85
N ALA A 20 20.18 -33.68 31.31
CA ALA A 20 20.49 -34.05 29.93
C ALA A 20 19.98 -32.94 29.06
N ARG A 21 20.88 -32.13 28.47
CA ARG A 21 20.56 -31.22 27.38
C ARG A 21 20.05 -32.07 26.23
N ALA A 22 18.73 -32.09 26.01
CA ALA A 22 18.15 -32.58 24.79
C ALA A 22 18.65 -31.68 23.65
N THR A 23 19.54 -32.19 22.85
CA THR A 23 19.85 -31.63 21.54
C THR A 23 18.58 -31.74 20.70
N PRO A 24 18.08 -30.65 20.07
CA PRO A 24 16.96 -30.77 19.16
C PRO A 24 17.38 -31.64 17.98
N GLY A 25 16.81 -32.83 17.89
CA GLY A 25 17.04 -33.75 16.79
C GLY A 25 16.54 -33.13 15.48
N VAL A 26 17.42 -33.06 14.50
CA VAL A 26 17.19 -32.54 13.14
C VAL A 26 16.18 -33.46 12.34
N GLY A 27 15.63 -34.48 12.98
CA GLY A 27 14.82 -35.52 12.31
C GLY A 27 13.38 -35.15 11.92
N ASN A 28 12.76 -34.13 12.50
CA ASN A 28 11.32 -33.81 12.27
C ASN A 28 11.04 -32.57 11.43
N ALA A 29 12.07 -31.85 10.96
CA ALA A 29 11.89 -30.69 10.10
C ALA A 29 11.79 -31.05 8.59
N MET A 30 12.28 -32.21 8.18
CA MET A 30 12.30 -32.65 6.78
C MET A 30 10.92 -32.66 6.09
N PRO A 31 9.82 -33.14 6.71
CA PRO A 31 8.52 -33.14 6.04
C PRO A 31 7.99 -31.72 5.76
N TRP A 32 8.27 -30.79 6.67
CA TRP A 32 7.80 -29.38 6.54
C TRP A 32 8.58 -28.60 5.50
N VAL A 33 9.88 -28.89 5.35
CA VAL A 33 10.73 -28.25 4.31
C VAL A 33 10.29 -28.73 2.93
N VAL A 34 10.02 -30.01 2.76
CA VAL A 34 9.51 -30.55 1.49
C VAL A 34 8.13 -30.00 1.15
N ALA A 35 7.23 -29.87 2.15
CA ALA A 35 5.91 -29.29 1.97
C ALA A 35 5.99 -27.79 1.58
N ALA A 36 6.90 -27.03 2.19
CA ALA A 36 7.11 -25.63 1.85
C ALA A 36 7.65 -25.44 0.42
N ILE A 37 8.62 -26.26 0.01
CA ILE A 37 9.16 -26.25 -1.37
C ILE A 37 8.08 -26.63 -2.38
N ALA A 38 7.27 -27.64 -2.10
CA ALA A 38 6.16 -28.06 -2.96
C ALA A 38 5.10 -26.96 -3.10
N LEU A 39 4.80 -26.23 -2.01
CA LEU A 39 3.86 -25.13 -2.02
C LEU A 39 4.38 -23.96 -2.88
N VAL A 40 5.65 -23.60 -2.73
CA VAL A 40 6.28 -22.54 -3.53
C VAL A 40 6.30 -22.93 -5.01
N ALA A 41 6.60 -24.18 -5.34
CA ALA A 41 6.57 -24.67 -6.72
C ALA A 41 5.16 -24.64 -7.32
N LEU A 42 4.13 -24.97 -6.51
CA LEU A 42 2.73 -24.92 -6.94
C LEU A 42 2.29 -23.46 -7.19
N ILE A 43 2.67 -22.53 -6.31
CA ILE A 43 2.38 -21.10 -6.47
C ILE A 43 3.06 -20.58 -7.73
N ALA A 44 4.31 -20.93 -7.97
CA ALA A 44 5.05 -20.54 -9.18
C ALA A 44 4.41 -21.11 -10.45
N LEU A 45 3.91 -22.34 -10.42
CA LEU A 45 3.21 -22.96 -11.54
C LEU A 45 1.89 -22.27 -11.86
N VAL A 46 1.08 -21.97 -10.83
CA VAL A 46 -0.21 -21.27 -10.98
C VAL A 46 -0.01 -19.82 -11.43
N ALA A 47 0.99 -19.13 -10.90
CA ALA A 47 1.37 -17.80 -11.34
C ALA A 47 1.87 -17.82 -12.80
N GLY A 48 2.70 -18.79 -13.16
CA GLY A 48 3.20 -18.95 -14.54
C GLY A 48 2.10 -19.20 -15.55
N GLN A 49 1.04 -19.93 -15.21
CA GLN A 49 -0.10 -20.15 -16.08
C GLN A 49 -0.98 -18.92 -16.27
N ARG A 50 -1.06 -18.03 -15.30
CA ARG A 50 -1.83 -16.77 -15.41
C ARG A 50 -1.07 -15.64 -16.14
N PHE A 51 0.27 -15.69 -16.14
CA PHE A 51 1.11 -14.66 -16.78
C PHE A 51 1.83 -15.15 -18.04
N GLY A 52 1.72 -16.43 -18.41
CA GLY A 52 2.49 -17.10 -19.46
C GLY A 52 1.84 -17.22 -20.82
N ALA A 53 0.70 -16.58 -21.10
CA ALA A 53 0.12 -16.57 -22.43
C ALA A 53 0.65 -15.40 -23.27
N ARG A 54 1.95 -15.42 -23.62
CA ARG A 54 2.46 -14.68 -24.75
C ARG A 54 2.34 -15.58 -25.99
N PRO A 55 1.65 -15.18 -27.06
CA PRO A 55 1.76 -15.87 -28.31
C PRO A 55 3.17 -15.66 -28.87
N THR A 56 3.95 -16.73 -28.90
CA THR A 56 5.19 -16.79 -29.68
C THR A 56 4.82 -16.78 -31.15
N GLY A 57 4.84 -15.58 -31.75
CA GLY A 57 4.83 -15.45 -33.18
C GLY A 57 6.16 -15.96 -33.74
N THR A 58 6.11 -17.07 -34.43
CA THR A 58 7.18 -17.62 -35.24
C THR A 58 7.60 -16.60 -36.30
N THR A 59 8.86 -16.19 -36.24
CA THR A 59 9.50 -15.45 -37.33
C THR A 59 9.76 -16.42 -38.45
N ASP A 60 9.02 -16.31 -39.51
CA ASP A 60 9.43 -16.83 -40.82
C ASP A 60 10.03 -15.67 -41.61
N VAL A 61 11.32 -15.76 -41.82
CA VAL A 61 12.09 -14.94 -42.74
C VAL A 61 12.09 -15.68 -44.05
N LEU A 62 11.60 -15.08 -45.12
CA LEU A 62 12.18 -15.17 -46.46
C LEU A 62 11.38 -14.34 -47.51
N ASP A 63 12.07 -13.35 -47.98
CA ASP A 63 12.27 -13.05 -49.43
C ASP A 63 11.17 -12.45 -50.28
N GLY A 64 11.54 -11.36 -50.98
CA GLY A 64 11.11 -11.19 -52.35
C GLY A 64 10.33 -9.91 -52.68
N ALA A 65 11.09 -8.86 -52.97
CA ALA A 65 10.99 -8.00 -54.17
C ALA A 65 9.62 -7.46 -54.66
N ASN A 66 9.56 -6.13 -54.69
CA ASN A 66 9.14 -5.30 -55.84
C ASN A 66 7.64 -5.30 -56.25
N ALA A 67 7.01 -4.15 -56.14
CA ALA A 67 6.47 -3.40 -57.28
C ALA A 67 5.57 -2.22 -56.86
N GLN A 68 5.78 -1.13 -57.52
CA GLN A 68 5.07 0.13 -57.56
C GLN A 68 3.58 -0.03 -57.86
N GLY A 69 2.77 0.80 -57.24
CA GLY A 69 1.37 0.94 -57.65
C GLY A 69 0.65 2.04 -56.85
N THR A 70 0.79 3.25 -57.33
CA THR A 70 -0.02 4.43 -56.98
C THR A 70 -1.48 4.15 -57.23
N THR A 71 -2.37 4.40 -56.28
CA THR A 71 -3.67 5.03 -56.57
C THR A 71 -4.30 5.58 -55.29
N THR A 72 -4.36 6.87 -55.19
CA THR A 72 -5.20 7.69 -54.32
C THR A 72 -6.67 7.45 -54.59
N ILE A 73 -7.44 7.04 -53.59
CA ILE A 73 -8.88 7.34 -53.55
C ILE A 73 -9.21 7.83 -52.15
N THR A 74 -9.46 9.11 -52.05
CA THR A 74 -10.02 9.81 -50.92
C THR A 74 -11.48 9.38 -50.73
N ALA A 75 -11.79 8.80 -49.56
CA ALA A 75 -13.17 8.74 -49.08
C ALA A 75 -13.21 9.29 -47.66
N PRO A 76 -14.08 10.25 -47.35
CA PRO A 76 -14.18 10.85 -46.01
C PRO A 76 -15.07 9.98 -45.12
N GLY A 77 -14.59 9.68 -43.92
CA GLY A 77 -15.46 9.30 -42.83
C GLY A 77 -15.49 7.83 -42.45
N ALA A 78 -14.46 7.39 -41.73
CA ALA A 78 -14.61 6.40 -40.64
C ALA A 78 -13.40 6.54 -39.74
N ALA A 79 -13.57 7.12 -38.57
CA ALA A 79 -12.60 7.04 -37.51
C ALA A 79 -12.40 5.56 -37.14
N PRO A 80 -11.17 5.03 -37.03
CA PRO A 80 -10.96 3.67 -36.55
C PRO A 80 -11.28 3.62 -35.06
N SER A 81 -12.53 3.28 -34.76
CA SER A 81 -12.94 2.86 -33.43
C SER A 81 -12.31 1.50 -33.15
N GLY A 82 -11.34 1.44 -32.27
CA GLY A 82 -10.91 0.14 -31.78
C GLY A 82 -9.44 -0.05 -31.40
N ALA A 83 -8.58 0.99 -31.43
CA ALA A 83 -7.29 0.83 -30.79
C ALA A 83 -7.48 0.88 -29.28
N PRO A 84 -6.98 -0.11 -28.50
CA PRO A 84 -7.01 -0.02 -27.04
C PRO A 84 -6.30 1.29 -26.63
N PRO A 85 -6.81 2.01 -25.62
CA PRO A 85 -6.21 3.26 -25.19
C PRO A 85 -4.73 3.02 -24.91
N ARG A 86 -3.87 3.66 -25.68
CA ARG A 86 -2.44 3.56 -25.52
C ARG A 86 -2.10 4.02 -24.13
N ALA A 87 -1.40 3.16 -23.36
CA ALA A 87 -0.94 3.55 -22.03
C ALA A 87 -0.17 4.88 -22.16
N PRO A 88 -0.48 5.87 -21.30
CA PRO A 88 0.20 7.16 -21.39
C PRO A 88 1.70 6.99 -21.18
N ASP A 89 2.47 7.72 -21.98
CA ASP A 89 3.93 7.72 -21.86
C ASP A 89 4.34 8.37 -20.52
N ILE A 90 4.90 7.56 -19.62
CA ILE A 90 5.38 7.98 -18.31
C ILE A 90 6.90 8.24 -18.28
N SER A 91 7.59 8.10 -19.42
CA SER A 91 9.05 8.20 -19.49
C SER A 91 9.56 9.60 -19.13
N GLN A 92 8.76 10.62 -19.39
CA GLN A 92 9.10 12.03 -19.11
C GLN A 92 8.65 12.51 -17.73
N MET A 93 7.95 11.67 -16.96
CA MET A 93 7.47 12.07 -15.63
C MET A 93 8.57 11.98 -14.59
N THR A 94 8.63 13.00 -13.71
CA THR A 94 9.49 12.93 -12.52
C THR A 94 9.05 11.81 -11.58
N PRO A 95 9.92 11.34 -10.66
CA PRO A 95 9.53 10.38 -9.64
C PRO A 95 8.31 10.84 -8.83
N ALA A 96 8.23 12.12 -8.46
CA ALA A 96 7.10 12.68 -7.73
C ALA A 96 5.79 12.60 -8.54
N GLN A 97 5.81 13.01 -9.81
CA GLN A 97 4.63 12.91 -10.69
C GLN A 97 4.17 11.46 -10.89
N ARG A 98 5.10 10.50 -10.92
CA ARG A 98 4.73 9.07 -11.01
C ARG A 98 4.06 8.58 -9.74
N ALA A 99 4.55 9.01 -8.57
CA ALA A 99 3.94 8.67 -7.29
C ALA A 99 2.53 9.27 -7.16
N GLU A 100 2.36 10.55 -7.48
CA GLU A 100 1.07 11.25 -7.51
C GLU A 100 0.07 10.55 -8.45
N ARG A 101 0.50 10.16 -9.65
CA ARG A 101 -0.37 9.43 -10.58
C ARG A 101 -0.79 8.06 -10.04
N LEU A 102 0.07 7.38 -9.32
CA LEU A 102 -0.29 6.12 -8.66
C LEU A 102 -1.27 6.36 -7.51
N TYR A 103 -1.08 7.43 -6.75
CA TYR A 103 -2.04 7.89 -5.74
C TYR A 103 -3.42 8.13 -6.35
N ASP A 104 -3.52 8.96 -7.39
CA ASP A 104 -4.77 9.25 -8.09
C ASP A 104 -5.45 7.98 -8.58
N ARG A 105 -4.66 7.04 -9.10
CA ARG A 105 -5.20 5.75 -9.55
C ARG A 105 -5.79 4.96 -8.40
N VAL A 106 -5.05 4.82 -7.29
CA VAL A 106 -5.53 4.10 -6.09
C VAL A 106 -6.81 4.75 -5.55
N MET A 107 -6.85 6.09 -5.45
CA MET A 107 -8.03 6.81 -4.95
C MET A 107 -9.22 6.63 -5.89
N THR A 108 -9.04 6.78 -7.20
CA THR A 108 -10.09 6.56 -8.20
C THR A 108 -10.67 5.14 -8.15
N GLU A 109 -9.80 4.12 -8.02
CA GLU A 109 -10.25 2.74 -7.91
C GLU A 109 -10.99 2.49 -6.58
N ALA A 110 -10.54 3.12 -5.49
CA ALA A 110 -11.19 3.01 -4.18
C ALA A 110 -12.56 3.68 -4.17
N GLU A 111 -12.70 4.88 -4.74
CA GLU A 111 -13.97 5.59 -4.87
C GLU A 111 -14.98 4.82 -5.73
N ALA A 112 -14.50 4.11 -6.74
CA ALA A 112 -15.31 3.25 -7.58
C ALA A 112 -15.61 1.87 -6.95
N GLY A 113 -15.15 1.59 -5.73
CA GLY A 113 -15.36 0.33 -5.02
C GLY A 113 -14.62 -0.87 -5.64
N ARG A 114 -13.62 -0.63 -6.50
CA ARG A 114 -12.88 -1.69 -7.20
C ARG A 114 -11.70 -2.19 -6.35
N THR A 115 -12.00 -2.96 -5.33
CA THR A 115 -11.03 -3.44 -4.33
C THR A 115 -9.87 -4.26 -4.91
N GLU A 116 -10.11 -5.08 -5.94
CA GLU A 116 -9.06 -5.85 -6.61
C GLU A 116 -8.06 -4.95 -7.34
N SER A 117 -8.55 -3.88 -7.99
CA SER A 117 -7.70 -2.88 -8.64
C SER A 117 -6.88 -2.12 -7.60
N VAL A 118 -7.50 -1.71 -6.49
CA VAL A 118 -6.79 -1.09 -5.35
C VAL A 118 -5.66 -2.01 -4.89
N ALA A 119 -5.94 -3.28 -4.59
CA ALA A 119 -4.93 -4.24 -4.14
C ALA A 119 -3.77 -4.41 -5.13
N SER A 120 -4.04 -4.30 -6.44
CA SER A 120 -3.03 -4.40 -7.49
C SER A 120 -2.11 -3.18 -7.56
N PHE A 121 -2.64 -1.95 -7.37
CA PHE A 121 -1.87 -0.72 -7.46
C PHE A 121 -1.20 -0.32 -6.14
N LEU A 122 -1.72 -0.79 -5.01
CA LEU A 122 -1.28 -0.40 -3.66
C LEU A 122 0.24 -0.57 -3.44
N PRO A 123 0.85 -1.75 -3.71
CA PRO A 123 2.29 -1.93 -3.48
C PRO A 123 3.14 -1.01 -4.34
N MET A 124 2.73 -0.74 -5.57
CA MET A 124 3.45 0.16 -6.48
C MET A 124 3.38 1.61 -6.00
N ALA A 125 2.20 2.04 -5.51
CA ALA A 125 2.02 3.37 -4.96
C ALA A 125 2.86 3.58 -3.70
N ILE A 126 2.83 2.65 -2.75
CA ILE A 126 3.66 2.71 -1.54
C ILE A 126 5.15 2.81 -1.90
N ALA A 127 5.66 1.90 -2.74
CA ALA A 127 7.06 1.90 -3.15
C ALA A 127 7.46 3.20 -3.86
N ALA A 128 6.57 3.80 -4.67
CA ALA A 128 6.84 5.06 -5.35
C ALA A 128 7.03 6.21 -4.35
N TYR A 129 6.20 6.29 -3.29
CA TYR A 129 6.37 7.29 -2.23
C TYR A 129 7.60 7.03 -1.38
N GLU A 130 7.91 5.78 -1.03
CA GLU A 130 9.12 5.42 -0.28
C GLU A 130 10.39 5.85 -1.02
N MET A 131 10.42 5.77 -2.35
CA MET A 131 11.54 6.23 -3.18
C MET A 131 11.72 7.76 -3.20
N LEU A 132 10.70 8.54 -2.78
CA LEU A 132 10.79 9.99 -2.69
C LEU A 132 11.40 10.49 -1.39
N ALA A 133 11.68 9.64 -0.43
CA ALA A 133 12.16 10.06 0.89
C ALA A 133 13.36 11.03 0.81
N PRO A 134 13.38 12.11 1.62
CA PRO A 134 12.44 12.43 2.69
C PRO A 134 11.13 13.07 2.18
N LEU A 135 10.00 12.54 2.62
CA LEU A 135 8.68 13.04 2.22
C LEU A 135 8.35 14.38 2.88
N ASN A 136 7.72 15.30 2.13
CA ASN A 136 7.07 16.49 2.66
C ASN A 136 5.72 16.15 3.32
N LEU A 137 5.01 17.14 3.89
CA LEU A 137 3.76 16.89 4.63
C LEU A 137 2.62 16.43 3.73
N ASP A 138 2.54 16.93 2.51
CA ASP A 138 1.60 16.54 1.49
C ASP A 138 1.78 15.07 1.08
N GLN A 139 2.99 14.70 0.68
CA GLN A 139 3.35 13.33 0.31
C GLN A 139 3.14 12.33 1.46
N ARG A 140 3.33 12.77 2.71
CA ARG A 140 3.00 11.94 3.89
C ARG A 140 1.51 11.73 4.03
N TYR A 141 0.72 12.77 3.75
CA TYR A 141 -0.73 12.62 3.75
C TYR A 141 -1.19 11.63 2.69
N ASP A 142 -0.69 11.76 1.47
CA ASP A 142 -0.99 10.84 0.37
C ASP A 142 -0.63 9.39 0.71
N LEU A 143 0.58 9.16 1.22
CA LEU A 143 1.00 7.82 1.66
C LEU A 143 0.11 7.27 2.78
N GLY A 144 -0.30 8.13 3.71
CA GLY A 144 -1.24 7.77 4.77
C GLY A 144 -2.64 7.44 4.23
N ARG A 145 -3.12 8.16 3.22
CA ARG A 145 -4.38 7.88 2.51
C ARG A 145 -4.33 6.56 1.74
N ILE A 146 -3.19 6.27 1.10
CA ILE A 146 -2.93 4.97 0.48
C ILE A 146 -3.06 3.85 1.53
N GLY A 147 -2.46 4.03 2.72
CA GLY A 147 -2.59 3.10 3.84
C GLY A 147 -4.04 2.94 4.29
N GLU A 148 -4.79 4.03 4.41
CA GLU A 148 -6.21 4.00 4.80
C GLU A 148 -7.04 3.16 3.83
N VAL A 149 -6.98 3.42 2.53
CA VAL A 149 -7.78 2.68 1.53
C VAL A 149 -7.30 1.25 1.35
N GLY A 150 -6.03 0.98 1.64
CA GLY A 150 -5.43 -0.36 1.65
C GLY A 150 -5.72 -1.17 2.92
N GLY A 151 -6.36 -0.56 3.93
CA GLY A 151 -6.63 -1.21 5.20
C GLY A 151 -5.43 -1.26 6.16
N ASP A 152 -4.31 -0.61 5.82
CA ASP A 152 -3.11 -0.51 6.67
C ASP A 152 -3.23 0.67 7.64
N SER A 153 -3.87 0.42 8.77
CA SER A 153 -4.04 1.42 9.84
C SER A 153 -2.71 1.84 10.47
N ALA A 154 -1.70 0.97 10.46
CA ALA A 154 -0.39 1.27 11.02
C ALA A 154 0.35 2.29 10.15
N LEU A 155 0.35 2.11 8.83
CA LEU A 155 0.90 3.07 7.88
C LEU A 155 0.18 4.43 7.98
N ALA A 156 -1.15 4.43 7.94
CA ALA A 156 -1.96 5.65 8.06
C ALA A 156 -1.63 6.40 9.36
N ARG A 157 -1.55 5.70 10.49
CA ARG A 157 -1.20 6.29 11.78
C ARG A 157 0.22 6.84 11.80
N ALA A 158 1.21 6.09 11.31
CA ALA A 158 2.61 6.52 11.30
C ALA A 158 2.81 7.83 10.52
N GLN A 159 2.11 7.99 9.39
CA GLN A 159 2.15 9.23 8.61
C GLN A 159 1.45 10.36 9.35
N ALA A 160 0.27 10.14 9.93
CA ALA A 160 -0.45 11.14 10.73
C ALA A 160 0.40 11.63 11.90
N ASP A 161 1.01 10.72 12.67
CA ASP A 161 1.86 11.04 13.81
C ASP A 161 3.09 11.87 13.37
N THR A 162 3.66 11.58 12.21
CA THR A 162 4.80 12.33 11.67
C THR A 162 4.39 13.73 11.24
N ILE A 163 3.27 13.89 10.54
CA ILE A 163 2.71 15.18 10.17
C ILE A 163 2.45 16.03 11.43
N LEU A 164 1.78 15.45 12.43
CA LEU A 164 1.40 16.16 13.65
C LEU A 164 2.59 16.46 14.57
N ARG A 165 3.69 15.75 14.47
CA ARG A 165 4.94 16.06 15.15
C ARG A 165 5.59 17.32 14.58
N VAL A 166 5.53 17.49 13.26
CA VAL A 166 6.04 18.69 12.58
C VAL A 166 5.11 19.88 12.79
N ARG A 167 3.79 19.65 12.63
CA ARG A 167 2.76 20.68 12.77
C ARG A 167 1.56 20.13 13.55
N PRO A 168 1.48 20.36 14.87
CA PRO A 168 0.43 19.76 15.73
C PRO A 168 -1.01 20.14 15.37
N THR A 169 -1.21 21.21 14.60
CA THR A 169 -2.51 21.73 14.19
C THR A 169 -2.85 21.43 12.74
N HIS A 170 -2.02 20.65 12.03
CA HIS A 170 -2.17 20.35 10.61
C HIS A 170 -3.50 19.62 10.32
N LEU A 171 -4.38 20.23 9.49
CA LEU A 171 -5.73 19.70 9.25
C LEU A 171 -5.69 18.27 8.71
N LEU A 172 -4.87 18.01 7.68
CA LEU A 172 -4.77 16.70 7.06
C LEU A 172 -4.20 15.65 8.02
N GLY A 173 -3.23 16.03 8.87
CA GLY A 173 -2.71 15.15 9.91
C GLY A 173 -3.76 14.76 10.95
N LEU A 174 -4.60 15.73 11.38
CA LEU A 174 -5.69 15.45 12.31
C LEU A 174 -6.78 14.57 11.69
N ILE A 175 -7.12 14.79 10.43
CA ILE A 175 -8.08 13.98 9.67
C ILE A 175 -7.57 12.55 9.54
N LEU A 176 -6.34 12.39 9.10
CA LEU A 176 -5.73 11.07 8.92
C LEU A 176 -5.59 10.31 10.25
N GLY A 177 -5.23 11.01 11.34
CA GLY A 177 -5.16 10.43 12.68
C GLY A 177 -6.52 9.92 13.17
N ALA A 178 -7.58 10.71 12.94
CA ALA A 178 -8.95 10.31 13.28
C ALA A 178 -9.39 9.06 12.49
N LYS A 179 -9.09 9.03 11.19
CA LYS A 179 -9.40 7.88 10.31
C LYS A 179 -8.62 6.62 10.74
N ALA A 180 -7.32 6.73 10.97
CA ALA A 180 -6.49 5.62 11.44
C ALA A 180 -6.97 5.05 12.79
N ALA A 181 -7.39 5.92 13.72
CA ALA A 181 -7.96 5.49 14.99
C ALA A 181 -9.29 4.71 14.80
N ARG A 182 -10.16 5.16 13.89
CA ARG A 182 -11.42 4.44 13.57
C ARG A 182 -11.18 3.09 12.91
N MET A 183 -10.17 2.97 12.04
CA MET A 183 -9.79 1.68 11.43
C MET A 183 -9.46 0.61 12.47
N THR A 184 -8.96 1.01 13.64
CA THR A 184 -8.65 0.11 14.76
C THR A 184 -9.75 0.04 15.82
N GLY A 185 -10.92 0.64 15.58
CA GLY A 185 -12.03 0.68 16.53
C GLY A 185 -11.79 1.59 17.75
N ASN A 186 -10.72 2.41 17.75
CA ASN A 186 -10.39 3.32 18.85
C ASN A 186 -11.17 4.65 18.70
N GLU A 187 -12.48 4.59 18.87
CA GLU A 187 -13.33 5.77 18.72
C GLU A 187 -13.00 6.90 19.74
N PRO A 188 -12.67 6.62 21.02
CA PRO A 188 -12.26 7.68 21.94
C PRO A 188 -11.05 8.48 21.42
N HIS A 189 -10.07 7.81 20.83
CA HIS A 189 -8.90 8.49 20.25
C HIS A 189 -9.26 9.27 18.97
N ALA A 190 -10.13 8.69 18.13
CA ALA A 190 -10.66 9.41 16.97
C ALA A 190 -11.39 10.70 17.35
N GLN A 191 -12.19 10.67 18.42
CA GLN A 191 -12.89 11.85 18.93
C GLN A 191 -11.92 12.94 19.44
N GLN A 192 -10.79 12.58 20.02
CA GLN A 192 -9.76 13.56 20.40
C GLN A 192 -9.23 14.32 19.19
N PHE A 193 -8.97 13.63 18.07
CA PHE A 193 -8.59 14.28 16.82
C PHE A 193 -9.73 15.16 16.26
N ASP A 194 -10.97 14.68 16.31
CA ASP A 194 -12.16 15.42 15.87
C ASP A 194 -12.32 16.75 16.64
N VAL A 195 -12.16 16.72 17.95
CA VAL A 195 -12.22 17.92 18.81
C VAL A 195 -11.12 18.91 18.46
N ARG A 196 -9.89 18.41 18.30
CA ARG A 196 -8.75 19.26 17.88
C ARG A 196 -8.99 19.86 16.50
N LEU A 197 -9.47 19.07 15.54
CA LEU A 197 -9.78 19.55 14.18
C LEU A 197 -10.78 20.71 14.23
N ARG A 198 -11.89 20.56 14.97
CA ARG A 198 -12.87 21.66 15.14
C ARG A 198 -12.26 22.93 15.73
N SER A 199 -11.38 22.79 16.72
CA SER A 199 -10.80 23.92 17.43
C SER A 199 -9.80 24.75 16.60
N VAL A 200 -9.18 24.13 15.58
CA VAL A 200 -8.12 24.76 14.79
C VAL A 200 -8.51 25.07 13.35
N GLU A 201 -9.61 24.48 12.84
CA GLU A 201 -10.00 24.47 11.42
C GLU A 201 -10.00 25.87 10.81
N ALA A 202 -10.74 26.83 11.40
CA ALA A 202 -10.88 28.16 10.84
C ALA A 202 -9.53 28.90 10.76
N ARG A 203 -8.69 28.77 11.80
CA ARG A 203 -7.37 29.40 11.85
C ARG A 203 -6.41 28.75 10.84
N GLU A 204 -6.41 27.43 10.76
CA GLU A 204 -5.50 26.69 9.87
C GLU A 204 -5.85 26.91 8.39
N ARG A 205 -7.13 27.01 8.03
CA ARG A 205 -7.51 27.41 6.67
C ARG A 205 -6.98 28.79 6.29
N GLY A 206 -6.89 29.71 7.23
CA GLY A 206 -6.33 31.04 7.01
C GLY A 206 -4.82 31.05 6.73
N VAL A 207 -4.11 29.94 7.05
CA VAL A 207 -2.67 29.81 6.72
C VAL A 207 -2.45 29.52 5.24
N ALA A 208 -3.47 29.01 4.54
CA ALA A 208 -3.48 28.75 3.10
C ALA A 208 -2.29 27.88 2.61
N LEU A 209 -2.01 26.78 3.32
CA LEU A 209 -0.98 25.83 2.89
C LEU A 209 -1.36 25.23 1.53
N PRO A 210 -0.39 25.03 0.61
CA PRO A 210 -0.65 24.47 -0.71
C PRO A 210 -1.39 23.13 -0.66
N GLU A 211 -1.01 22.23 0.24
CA GLU A 211 -1.64 20.93 0.44
C GLU A 211 -3.10 21.02 0.89
N TYR A 212 -3.51 22.10 1.54
CA TYR A 212 -4.93 22.30 1.90
C TYR A 212 -5.80 22.64 0.68
N LEU A 213 -5.21 23.21 -0.36
CA LEU A 213 -5.91 23.42 -1.63
C LEU A 213 -6.04 22.13 -2.42
N LEU A 214 -4.97 21.32 -2.46
CA LEU A 214 -4.96 20.03 -3.15
C LEU A 214 -5.98 19.05 -2.54
N HIS A 215 -6.02 18.98 -1.20
CA HIS A 215 -6.90 18.08 -0.44
C HIS A 215 -8.14 18.77 0.14
N ARG A 216 -8.61 19.84 -0.51
CA ARG A 216 -9.75 20.63 -0.03
C ARG A 216 -11.00 19.76 0.19
N ASN A 217 -11.27 18.84 -0.72
CA ASN A 217 -12.44 17.96 -0.63
C ASN A 217 -12.39 17.06 0.61
N ASP A 218 -11.23 16.53 0.96
CA ASP A 218 -11.04 15.72 2.16
C ASP A 218 -11.29 16.54 3.43
N ILE A 219 -10.79 17.78 3.46
CA ILE A 219 -11.00 18.69 4.59
C ILE A 219 -12.47 19.06 4.72
N ASP A 220 -13.12 19.41 3.62
CA ASP A 220 -14.53 19.82 3.61
C ASP A 220 -15.43 18.65 4.02
N ALA A 221 -15.16 17.44 3.53
CA ALA A 221 -15.91 16.23 3.90
C ALA A 221 -15.75 15.91 5.39
N ALA A 222 -14.53 15.99 5.93
CA ALA A 222 -14.27 15.74 7.34
C ALA A 222 -15.00 16.76 8.24
N VAL A 223 -14.90 18.05 7.92
CA VAL A 223 -15.58 19.12 8.68
C VAL A 223 -17.10 18.97 8.60
N ALA A 224 -17.63 18.66 7.41
CA ALA A 224 -19.07 18.42 7.24
C ALA A 224 -19.56 17.20 8.07
N ALA A 225 -18.76 16.13 8.13
CA ALA A 225 -19.06 14.97 8.96
C ALA A 225 -19.11 15.32 10.47
N LEU A 226 -18.20 16.21 10.91
CA LEU A 226 -18.17 16.66 12.31
C LEU A 226 -19.39 17.52 12.70
N ARG A 227 -19.95 18.29 11.76
CA ARG A 227 -21.13 19.12 12.01
C ARG A 227 -22.43 18.34 12.13
N ARG A 228 -22.45 17.09 11.64
CA ARG A 228 -23.62 16.20 11.70
C ARG A 228 -23.69 15.34 12.97
N LYS A 229 -22.61 15.30 13.75
CA LYS A 229 -22.53 14.62 15.06
C LYS A 229 -22.87 15.59 16.19
#